data_eae6798b7a79da0aa5fffda523e168f7
#
_entry.id   eae6798b7a79da0aa5fffda523e168f7
#
_cell.length_a   1.000
_cell.length_b   1.000
_cell.length_c   1.000
_cell.angle_alpha   90.00
_cell.angle_beta   90.00
_cell.angle_gamma   90.00
#
_symmetry.space_group_name_H-M   'P 1'
#
loop_
_entity.id
_entity.type
_entity.pdbx_description
1 polymer ?
#
loop_
_entity_poly.entity_id
_entity_poly.type
_entity_poly.pdbx_seq_one_letter_code
_entity_poly.pdbx_strand_id
1 'polypeptide(L)'
;GREDLESGNVKFIGDPEKRIKEDYLRILRYVRFFLNYSKVDHDANLKKIIKQNIYGISKISSDRLLDELKKLVLSGGFLKITKDEFCQEIVRLIFPQLINLNIFKNINDYSKDIIEKKDFIFLVSLMIIDETDNSEYFIYKYNISNDDKKRIRFLSNIFSNNLDKNTFKEKALWKILYYNGKEYLNDVINFKIFKNKKV
;
A
#
# COMPACT_ATOMS: atom_id res chain seq x y z
N GLY A 1 0.60 7.27 -26.96
CA GLY A 1 1.74 7.06 -27.86
C GLY A 1 3.02 7.70 -27.36
N ARG A 2 4.01 7.90 -28.21
CA ARG A 2 5.30 8.52 -27.82
C ARG A 2 5.11 9.93 -27.24
N GLU A 3 4.27 10.73 -27.86
CA GLU A 3 3.90 12.08 -27.40
C GLU A 3 3.28 12.07 -26.00
N ASP A 4 2.42 11.10 -25.69
CA ASP A 4 1.81 10.98 -24.36
C ASP A 4 2.85 10.62 -23.29
N LEU A 5 3.85 9.81 -23.63
CA LEU A 5 4.98 9.50 -22.75
C LEU A 5 5.86 10.74 -22.49
N GLU A 6 6.17 11.50 -23.52
CA GLU A 6 7.01 12.71 -23.42
C GLU A 6 6.29 13.81 -22.62
N SER A 7 4.97 14.00 -22.85
CA SER A 7 4.14 14.95 -22.11
C SER A 7 3.76 14.48 -20.70
N GLY A 8 3.91 13.19 -20.40
CA GLY A 8 3.46 12.59 -19.15
C GLY A 8 1.94 12.58 -18.99
N ASN A 9 1.21 12.50 -20.09
CA ASN A 9 -0.26 12.45 -20.08
C ASN A 9 -0.74 10.99 -20.01
N VAL A 10 -1.21 10.58 -18.84
CA VAL A 10 -1.74 9.22 -18.61
C VAL A 10 -3.23 9.20 -18.89
N LYS A 11 -3.63 8.52 -19.95
CA LYS A 11 -5.03 8.40 -20.37
C LYS A 11 -5.38 7.00 -20.86
N PHE A 12 -6.67 6.69 -20.94
CA PHE A 12 -7.15 5.48 -21.58
C PHE A 12 -7.07 5.60 -23.11
N ILE A 13 -6.72 4.50 -23.76
CA ILE A 13 -6.78 4.45 -25.24
C ILE A 13 -8.23 4.12 -25.63
N GLY A 14 -8.86 5.04 -26.36
CA GLY A 14 -10.28 4.97 -26.72
C GLY A 14 -11.19 5.52 -25.63
N ASP A 15 -12.43 5.06 -25.58
CA ASP A 15 -13.45 5.50 -24.64
C ASP A 15 -13.14 4.96 -23.22
N PRO A 16 -12.88 5.85 -22.24
CA PRO A 16 -12.50 5.42 -20.88
C PRO A 16 -13.58 4.58 -20.20
N GLU A 17 -14.85 4.93 -20.34
CA GLU A 17 -15.94 4.23 -19.68
C GLU A 17 -16.10 2.81 -20.22
N LYS A 18 -16.07 2.64 -21.54
CA LYS A 18 -16.09 1.31 -22.16
C LYS A 18 -14.90 0.48 -21.71
N ARG A 19 -13.70 1.05 -21.71
CA ARG A 19 -12.48 0.35 -21.30
C ARG A 19 -12.49 -0.07 -19.83
N ILE A 20 -13.05 0.74 -18.93
CA ILE A 20 -13.21 0.38 -17.52
C ILE A 20 -14.25 -0.75 -17.36
N LYS A 21 -15.38 -0.68 -18.07
CA LYS A 21 -16.43 -1.72 -18.01
C LYS A 21 -15.98 -3.09 -18.55
N GLU A 22 -15.02 -3.12 -19.47
CA GLU A 22 -14.40 -4.37 -19.93
C GLU A 22 -13.55 -5.05 -18.83
N ASP A 23 -12.82 -4.26 -18.03
CA ASP A 23 -12.00 -4.76 -16.91
C ASP A 23 -11.82 -3.65 -15.88
N TYR A 24 -12.57 -3.74 -14.78
CA TYR A 24 -12.54 -2.75 -13.69
C TYR A 24 -11.17 -2.62 -13.00
N LEU A 25 -10.29 -3.63 -13.12
CA LEU A 25 -8.92 -3.53 -12.61
C LEU A 25 -8.12 -2.41 -13.29
N ARG A 26 -8.55 -1.94 -14.44
CA ARG A 26 -7.96 -0.80 -15.14
C ARG A 26 -8.02 0.50 -14.34
N ILE A 27 -8.97 0.64 -13.41
CA ILE A 27 -9.02 1.77 -12.47
C ILE A 27 -7.74 1.80 -11.62
N LEU A 28 -7.39 0.66 -11.03
CA LEU A 28 -6.20 0.56 -10.18
C LEU A 28 -4.90 0.69 -11.00
N ARG A 29 -4.89 0.14 -12.22
CA ARG A 29 -3.78 0.34 -13.17
C ARG A 29 -3.59 1.80 -13.55
N TYR A 30 -4.69 2.52 -13.78
CA TYR A 30 -4.63 3.97 -14.05
C TYR A 30 -3.97 4.70 -12.87
N VAL A 31 -4.38 4.44 -11.63
CA VAL A 31 -3.76 5.02 -10.43
C VAL A 31 -2.25 4.75 -10.42
N ARG A 32 -1.84 3.50 -10.64
CA ARG A 32 -0.43 3.13 -10.67
C ARG A 32 0.35 3.85 -11.77
N PHE A 33 -0.16 3.89 -12.99
CA PHE A 33 0.51 4.59 -14.09
C PHE A 33 0.54 6.10 -13.87
N PHE A 34 -0.53 6.68 -13.35
CA PHE A 34 -0.59 8.10 -13.05
C PHE A 34 0.48 8.50 -12.04
N LEU A 35 0.56 7.82 -10.90
CA LEU A 35 1.57 8.10 -9.88
C LEU A 35 3.02 7.93 -10.39
N ASN A 36 3.24 7.02 -11.33
CA ASN A 36 4.58 6.78 -11.85
C ASN A 36 4.99 7.77 -12.95
N TYR A 37 4.07 8.13 -13.85
CA TYR A 37 4.43 8.75 -15.13
C TYR A 37 3.77 10.09 -15.37
N SER A 38 2.68 10.45 -14.65
CA SER A 38 2.01 11.71 -14.94
C SER A 38 2.85 12.92 -14.55
N LYS A 39 2.83 13.90 -15.45
CA LYS A 39 3.40 15.26 -15.26
C LYS A 39 2.29 16.33 -15.29
N VAL A 40 1.05 15.93 -15.48
CA VAL A 40 -0.13 16.80 -15.56
C VAL A 40 -1.19 16.34 -14.56
N ASP A 41 -2.13 17.22 -14.25
CA ASP A 41 -3.25 16.91 -13.37
C ASP A 41 -4.22 15.89 -14.01
N HIS A 42 -5.04 15.26 -13.15
CA HIS A 42 -6.10 14.38 -13.61
C HIS A 42 -7.14 15.13 -14.45
N ASP A 43 -7.53 14.54 -15.56
CA ASP A 43 -8.68 15.01 -16.32
C ASP A 43 -9.97 14.92 -15.47
N ALA A 44 -10.74 16.01 -15.40
CA ALA A 44 -11.93 16.12 -14.56
C ALA A 44 -13.04 15.14 -14.98
N ASN A 45 -13.23 14.93 -16.29
CA ASN A 45 -14.21 13.98 -16.80
C ASN A 45 -13.80 12.54 -16.49
N LEU A 46 -12.52 12.21 -16.65
CA LEU A 46 -11.99 10.90 -16.32
C LEU A 46 -12.14 10.58 -14.81
N LYS A 47 -11.89 11.55 -13.93
CA LYS A 47 -12.15 11.39 -12.48
C LYS A 47 -13.60 11.01 -12.21
N LYS A 48 -14.56 11.68 -12.87
CA LYS A 48 -15.98 11.40 -12.74
C LYS A 48 -16.32 9.99 -13.24
N ILE A 49 -15.82 9.59 -14.41
CA ILE A 49 -16.03 8.26 -14.99
C ILE A 49 -15.50 7.16 -14.05
N ILE A 50 -14.30 7.33 -13.50
CA ILE A 50 -13.70 6.37 -12.55
C ILE A 50 -14.57 6.23 -11.31
N LYS A 51 -15.00 7.35 -10.69
CA LYS A 51 -15.86 7.33 -9.50
C LYS A 51 -17.20 6.65 -9.76
N GLN A 52 -17.82 6.90 -10.89
CA GLN A 52 -19.10 6.27 -11.27
C GLN A 52 -19.00 4.76 -11.49
N ASN A 53 -17.83 4.26 -11.86
CA ASN A 53 -17.61 2.85 -12.18
C ASN A 53 -16.86 2.07 -11.09
N ILE A 54 -16.49 2.72 -9.97
CA ILE A 54 -15.68 2.09 -8.90
C ILE A 54 -16.35 0.85 -8.30
N TYR A 55 -17.67 0.80 -8.25
CA TYR A 55 -18.42 -0.35 -7.74
C TYR A 55 -18.14 -1.66 -8.49
N GLY A 56 -17.74 -1.57 -9.76
CA GLY A 56 -17.40 -2.74 -10.56
C GLY A 56 -16.16 -3.48 -10.07
N ILE A 57 -15.34 -2.88 -9.21
CA ILE A 57 -14.19 -3.52 -8.55
C ILE A 57 -14.61 -4.76 -7.75
N SER A 58 -15.83 -4.80 -7.22
CA SER A 58 -16.37 -5.97 -6.51
C SER A 58 -16.44 -7.23 -7.36
N LYS A 59 -16.42 -7.11 -8.68
CA LYS A 59 -16.41 -8.23 -9.64
C LYS A 59 -15.02 -8.83 -9.88
N ILE A 60 -13.97 -8.17 -9.38
CA ILE A 60 -12.58 -8.60 -9.56
C ILE A 60 -12.20 -9.54 -8.42
N SER A 61 -11.51 -10.63 -8.74
CA SER A 61 -11.03 -11.58 -7.73
C SER A 61 -10.00 -10.92 -6.79
N SER A 62 -9.98 -11.39 -5.54
CA SER A 62 -9.04 -10.92 -4.52
C SER A 62 -7.58 -11.04 -4.95
N ASP A 63 -7.24 -12.13 -5.65
CA ASP A 63 -5.87 -12.38 -6.11
C ASP A 63 -5.43 -11.34 -7.15
N ARG A 64 -6.31 -11.00 -8.11
CA ARG A 64 -6.01 -9.96 -9.11
C ARG A 64 -5.87 -8.57 -8.48
N LEU A 65 -6.72 -8.27 -7.47
CA LEU A 65 -6.63 -7.02 -6.71
C LEU A 65 -5.32 -6.95 -5.92
N LEU A 66 -4.96 -8.03 -5.24
CA LEU A 66 -3.72 -8.10 -4.46
C LEU A 66 -2.47 -7.97 -5.35
N ASP A 67 -2.45 -8.64 -6.50
CA ASP A 67 -1.34 -8.55 -7.45
C ASP A 67 -1.14 -7.12 -7.97
N GLU A 68 -2.23 -6.43 -8.31
CA GLU A 68 -2.13 -5.04 -8.76
C GLU A 68 -1.79 -4.07 -7.62
N LEU A 69 -2.27 -4.32 -6.39
CA LEU A 69 -1.85 -3.59 -5.20
C LEU A 69 -0.34 -3.75 -4.95
N LYS A 70 0.18 -4.97 -5.07
CA LYS A 70 1.61 -5.25 -4.95
C LYS A 70 2.43 -4.44 -5.97
N LYS A 71 2.00 -4.44 -7.23
CA LYS A 71 2.65 -3.64 -8.29
C LYS A 71 2.59 -2.14 -8.01
N LEU A 72 1.47 -1.65 -7.46
CA LEU A 72 1.32 -0.24 -7.07
C LEU A 72 2.27 0.12 -5.94
N VAL A 73 2.26 -0.64 -4.84
CA VAL A 73 3.04 -0.36 -3.62
C VAL A 73 4.55 -0.44 -3.88
N LEU A 74 4.99 -1.39 -4.72
CA LEU A 74 6.40 -1.54 -5.09
C LEU A 74 6.86 -0.63 -6.23
N SER A 75 5.97 0.21 -6.77
CA SER A 75 6.34 1.11 -7.86
C SER A 75 7.08 2.36 -7.33
N GLY A 76 8.01 2.89 -8.12
CA GLY A 76 8.77 4.09 -7.74
C GLY A 76 7.91 5.35 -7.53
N GLY A 77 6.70 5.38 -8.10
CA GLY A 77 5.75 6.49 -7.93
C GLY A 77 4.85 6.38 -6.71
N PHE A 78 4.85 5.26 -5.97
CA PHE A 78 3.90 5.01 -4.88
C PHE A 78 3.86 6.12 -3.83
N LEU A 79 5.01 6.66 -3.43
CA LEU A 79 5.08 7.70 -2.41
C LEU A 79 4.35 9.00 -2.78
N LYS A 80 4.12 9.25 -4.07
CA LYS A 80 3.33 10.39 -4.54
C LYS A 80 1.86 10.29 -4.14
N ILE A 81 1.37 9.10 -3.76
CA ILE A 81 -0.01 8.90 -3.31
C ILE A 81 -0.38 9.80 -2.13
N THR A 82 0.59 10.14 -1.27
CA THR A 82 0.34 11.03 -0.11
C THR A 82 0.09 12.49 -0.49
N LYS A 83 0.37 12.87 -1.74
CA LYS A 83 0.17 14.20 -2.29
C LYS A 83 -0.97 14.27 -3.31
N ASP A 84 -1.52 13.11 -3.70
CA ASP A 84 -2.57 12.99 -4.69
C ASP A 84 -3.86 12.51 -4.04
N GLU A 85 -4.77 13.45 -3.74
CA GLU A 85 -6.02 13.17 -3.03
C GLU A 85 -6.94 12.22 -3.82
N PHE A 86 -6.98 12.35 -5.14
CA PHE A 86 -7.82 11.49 -5.97
C PHE A 86 -7.32 10.04 -5.95
N CYS A 87 -6.02 9.83 -6.17
CA CYS A 87 -5.43 8.49 -6.08
C CYS A 87 -5.60 7.88 -4.70
N GLN A 88 -5.45 8.68 -3.63
CA GLN A 88 -5.68 8.24 -2.25
C GLN A 88 -7.13 7.79 -2.02
N GLU A 89 -8.11 8.59 -2.48
CA GLU A 89 -9.53 8.27 -2.38
C GLU A 89 -9.84 6.95 -3.09
N ILE A 90 -9.39 6.79 -4.34
CA ILE A 90 -9.65 5.56 -5.11
C ILE A 90 -9.02 4.34 -4.44
N VAL A 91 -7.78 4.43 -3.97
CA VAL A 91 -7.12 3.31 -3.29
C VAL A 91 -7.84 2.95 -1.99
N ARG A 92 -8.31 3.92 -1.20
CA ARG A 92 -9.07 3.65 0.03
C ARG A 92 -10.45 3.05 -0.24
N LEU A 93 -11.11 3.44 -1.33
CA LEU A 93 -12.38 2.83 -1.73
C LEU A 93 -12.22 1.36 -2.14
N ILE A 94 -11.11 1.02 -2.80
CA ILE A 94 -10.83 -0.36 -3.23
C ILE A 94 -10.29 -1.21 -2.07
N PHE A 95 -9.40 -0.63 -1.26
CA PHE A 95 -8.72 -1.28 -0.13
C PHE A 95 -8.98 -0.49 1.17
N PRO A 96 -10.16 -0.57 1.76
CA PRO A 96 -10.50 0.17 2.98
C PRO A 96 -9.60 -0.19 4.17
N GLN A 97 -8.91 -1.33 4.12
CA GLN A 97 -7.95 -1.75 5.14
C GLN A 97 -6.65 -0.94 5.14
N LEU A 98 -6.34 -0.20 4.07
CA LEU A 98 -5.13 0.65 3.98
C LEU A 98 -5.35 1.99 4.71
N ILE A 99 -5.63 1.92 6.00
CA ILE A 99 -6.00 3.07 6.84
C ILE A 99 -4.83 4.04 7.08
N ASN A 100 -3.60 3.52 7.14
CA ASN A 100 -2.40 4.28 7.52
C ASN A 100 -1.59 4.79 6.31
N LEU A 101 -2.22 5.13 5.17
CA LEU A 101 -1.48 5.65 4.00
C LEU A 101 -0.64 6.90 4.34
N ASN A 102 -1.07 7.70 5.30
CA ASN A 102 -0.36 8.90 5.72
C ASN A 102 0.99 8.62 6.40
N ILE A 103 1.28 7.36 6.78
CA ILE A 103 2.58 6.96 7.34
C ILE A 103 3.74 7.26 6.35
N PHE A 104 3.45 7.35 5.06
CA PHE A 104 4.40 7.70 4.01
C PHE A 104 4.50 9.21 3.74
N LYS A 105 3.80 10.05 4.52
CA LYS A 105 3.89 11.51 4.42
C LYS A 105 5.17 12.01 5.10
N ASN A 106 5.81 13.01 4.52
CA ASN A 106 7.02 13.65 5.09
C ASN A 106 8.16 12.65 5.40
N ILE A 107 8.44 11.76 4.47
CA ILE A 107 9.50 10.75 4.60
C ILE A 107 10.87 11.41 4.42
N ASN A 108 11.79 11.18 5.37
CA ASN A 108 13.19 11.54 5.25
C ASN A 108 13.96 10.50 4.41
N ASP A 109 15.19 10.83 4.02
CA ASP A 109 16.03 9.97 3.16
C ASP A 109 16.26 8.59 3.76
N TYR A 110 16.48 8.49 5.08
CA TYR A 110 16.65 7.21 5.78
C TYR A 110 15.41 6.31 5.65
N SER A 111 14.22 6.88 5.85
CA SER A 111 12.97 6.12 5.71
C SER A 111 12.67 5.76 4.25
N LYS A 112 13.10 6.59 3.30
CA LYS A 112 13.00 6.29 1.88
C LYS A 112 13.88 5.11 1.51
N ASP A 113 15.12 5.07 1.99
CA ASP A 113 16.03 3.93 1.82
C ASP A 113 15.46 2.62 2.39
N ILE A 114 14.77 2.68 3.55
CA ILE A 114 14.07 1.51 4.09
C ILE A 114 12.95 1.06 3.13
N ILE A 115 12.10 1.97 2.64
CA ILE A 115 10.99 1.63 1.72
C ILE A 115 11.51 0.98 0.45
N GLU A 116 12.58 1.50 -0.14
CA GLU A 116 13.16 0.99 -1.38
C GLU A 116 13.74 -0.42 -1.22
N LYS A 117 14.17 -0.79 -0.01
CA LYS A 117 14.76 -2.11 0.31
C LYS A 117 13.76 -3.13 0.84
N LYS A 118 12.55 -2.70 1.24
CA LYS A 118 11.55 -3.57 1.84
C LYS A 118 10.58 -4.16 0.81
N ASP A 119 10.11 -5.37 1.13
CA ASP A 119 9.14 -6.07 0.32
C ASP A 119 7.71 -5.56 0.56
N PHE A 120 6.79 -6.08 -0.25
CA PHE A 120 5.37 -5.74 -0.19
C PHE A 120 4.75 -6.02 1.17
N ILE A 121 5.10 -7.14 1.82
CA ILE A 121 4.48 -7.55 3.09
C ILE A 121 4.82 -6.58 4.21
N PHE A 122 6.07 -6.14 4.29
CA PHE A 122 6.44 -5.09 5.24
C PHE A 122 5.69 -3.78 4.98
N LEU A 123 5.66 -3.32 3.71
CA LEU A 123 5.03 -2.05 3.36
C LEU A 123 3.51 -2.08 3.57
N VAL A 124 2.83 -3.18 3.22
CA VAL A 124 1.39 -3.31 3.48
C VAL A 124 1.10 -3.41 4.97
N SER A 125 1.96 -4.07 5.76
CA SER A 125 1.82 -4.14 7.21
C SER A 125 1.81 -2.75 7.86
N LEU A 126 2.65 -1.81 7.38
CA LEU A 126 2.62 -0.42 7.83
C LEU A 126 1.26 0.26 7.62
N MET A 127 0.56 -0.12 6.56
CA MET A 127 -0.73 0.48 6.18
C MET A 127 -1.93 -0.14 6.88
N ILE A 128 -1.87 -1.45 7.21
CA ILE A 128 -3.02 -2.20 7.70
C ILE A 128 -3.01 -2.46 9.22
N ILE A 129 -1.83 -2.39 9.87
CA ILE A 129 -1.72 -2.66 11.31
C ILE A 129 -2.11 -1.44 12.11
N ASP A 130 -3.14 -1.61 12.93
CA ASP A 130 -3.64 -0.67 13.92
C ASP A 130 -3.96 -1.40 15.23
N GLU A 131 -4.75 -0.78 16.11
CA GLU A 131 -5.17 -1.37 17.39
C GLU A 131 -6.41 -2.26 17.27
N THR A 132 -6.84 -2.56 16.03
CA THR A 132 -8.02 -3.39 15.72
C THR A 132 -7.62 -4.71 15.04
N ASP A 133 -8.62 -5.48 14.62
CA ASP A 133 -8.48 -6.70 13.83
C ASP A 133 -8.36 -6.45 12.30
N ASN A 134 -8.12 -5.21 11.89
CA ASN A 134 -8.04 -4.80 10.49
C ASN A 134 -7.04 -5.62 9.66
N SER A 135 -5.88 -5.97 10.26
CA SER A 135 -4.88 -6.81 9.60
C SER A 135 -5.38 -8.25 9.37
N GLU A 136 -6.14 -8.82 10.30
CA GLU A 136 -6.75 -10.16 10.14
C GLU A 136 -7.81 -10.15 9.03
N TYR A 137 -8.62 -9.08 8.95
CA TYR A 137 -9.57 -8.92 7.88
C TYR A 137 -8.89 -8.82 6.50
N PHE A 138 -7.78 -8.09 6.40
CA PHE A 138 -6.97 -8.03 5.18
C PHE A 138 -6.43 -9.42 4.79
N ILE A 139 -5.84 -10.15 5.74
CA ILE A 139 -5.31 -11.50 5.55
C ILE A 139 -6.39 -12.44 5.00
N TYR A 140 -7.59 -12.41 5.60
CA TYR A 140 -8.71 -13.24 5.19
C TYR A 140 -9.21 -12.87 3.78
N LYS A 141 -9.46 -11.58 3.54
CA LYS A 141 -10.03 -11.08 2.27
C LYS A 141 -9.15 -11.36 1.06
N TYR A 142 -7.84 -11.24 1.22
CA TYR A 142 -6.88 -11.34 0.10
C TYR A 142 -6.13 -12.67 0.05
N ASN A 143 -6.55 -13.66 0.82
CA ASN A 143 -5.98 -15.01 0.79
C ASN A 143 -4.44 -15.01 0.84
N ILE A 144 -3.88 -14.28 1.81
CA ILE A 144 -2.43 -14.11 1.99
C ILE A 144 -1.77 -15.46 2.26
N SER A 145 -0.54 -15.69 1.79
CA SER A 145 0.22 -16.91 2.00
C SER A 145 0.45 -17.19 3.50
N ASN A 146 0.66 -18.45 3.88
CA ASN A 146 0.82 -18.81 5.28
C ASN A 146 2.05 -18.16 5.94
N ASP A 147 3.15 -17.98 5.20
CA ASP A 147 4.35 -17.36 5.73
C ASP A 147 4.18 -15.84 5.87
N ASP A 148 3.55 -15.22 4.90
CA ASP A 148 3.20 -13.80 4.96
C ASP A 148 2.19 -13.52 6.09
N LYS A 149 1.19 -14.41 6.31
CA LYS A 149 0.27 -14.33 7.46
C LYS A 149 1.02 -14.32 8.79
N LYS A 150 1.96 -15.26 8.96
CA LYS A 150 2.78 -15.34 10.20
C LYS A 150 3.52 -14.02 10.43
N ARG A 151 4.12 -13.46 9.39
CA ARG A 151 4.89 -12.23 9.46
C ARG A 151 4.01 -11.01 9.79
N ILE A 152 2.85 -10.85 9.14
CA ILE A 152 1.88 -9.78 9.45
C ILE A 152 1.40 -9.91 10.90
N ARG A 153 0.98 -11.11 11.33
CA ARG A 153 0.50 -11.36 12.69
C ARG A 153 1.56 -11.10 13.74
N PHE A 154 2.80 -11.46 13.46
CA PHE A 154 3.92 -11.16 14.36
C PHE A 154 4.09 -9.67 14.58
N LEU A 155 4.10 -8.87 13.51
CA LEU A 155 4.16 -7.42 13.60
C LEU A 155 2.91 -6.84 14.30
N SER A 156 1.72 -7.32 13.95
CA SER A 156 0.47 -6.90 14.59
C SER A 156 0.49 -7.15 16.09
N ASN A 157 0.90 -8.33 16.56
CA ASN A 157 0.99 -8.65 17.96
C ASN A 157 1.96 -7.74 18.74
N ILE A 158 3.04 -7.30 18.11
CA ILE A 158 3.99 -6.38 18.73
C ILE A 158 3.44 -4.94 18.79
N PHE A 159 2.72 -4.49 17.74
CA PHE A 159 2.39 -3.08 17.55
C PHE A 159 0.92 -2.71 17.85
N SER A 160 0.00 -3.69 17.96
CA SER A 160 -1.40 -3.44 18.34
C SER A 160 -1.62 -3.43 19.87
N ASN A 161 -0.81 -4.16 20.62
CA ASN A 161 -0.96 -4.30 22.08
C ASN A 161 -0.10 -3.26 22.83
N ASN A 162 -0.42 -1.95 22.70
CA ASN A 162 0.26 -0.88 23.43
C ASN A 162 1.73 -1.21 23.72
N LEU A 163 2.61 -0.81 22.81
CA LEU A 163 4.05 -1.02 22.86
C LEU A 163 4.58 -0.90 24.29
N ASP A 164 4.66 -2.02 24.98
CA ASP A 164 5.35 -2.06 26.26
C ASP A 164 6.79 -1.58 25.99
N LYS A 165 7.22 -0.56 26.73
CA LYS A 165 8.62 -0.08 26.71
C LYS A 165 9.62 -1.23 26.82
N ASN A 166 9.19 -2.38 27.35
CA ASN A 166 9.96 -3.59 27.48
C ASN A 166 10.21 -4.34 26.17
N THR A 167 9.34 -4.19 25.14
CA THR A 167 9.49 -4.87 23.84
C THR A 167 10.78 -4.46 23.10
N PHE A 168 11.28 -3.26 23.36
CA PHE A 168 12.51 -2.74 22.74
C PHE A 168 13.73 -2.77 23.67
N LYS A 169 13.63 -3.44 24.84
CA LYS A 169 14.81 -3.73 25.64
C LYS A 169 15.68 -4.78 24.94
N GLU A 170 16.97 -4.67 25.11
CA GLU A 170 17.97 -5.54 24.48
C GLU A 170 17.62 -7.03 24.61
N LYS A 171 17.27 -7.51 25.81
CA LYS A 171 16.88 -8.89 26.04
C LYS A 171 15.67 -9.35 25.19
N ALA A 172 14.70 -8.48 24.94
CA ALA A 172 13.55 -8.81 24.11
C ALA A 172 13.93 -8.86 22.62
N LEU A 173 14.78 -7.94 22.17
CA LEU A 173 15.29 -7.95 20.79
C LEU A 173 16.15 -9.19 20.51
N TRP A 174 16.99 -9.61 21.49
CA TRP A 174 17.75 -10.87 21.38
C TRP A 174 16.83 -12.10 21.29
N LYS A 175 15.70 -12.13 22.01
CA LYS A 175 14.71 -13.20 21.87
C LYS A 175 14.09 -13.24 20.48
N ILE A 176 13.72 -12.08 19.92
CA ILE A 176 13.20 -12.00 18.55
C ILE A 176 14.24 -12.55 17.57
N LEU A 177 15.50 -12.12 17.68
CA LEU A 177 16.57 -12.60 16.82
C LEU A 177 16.74 -14.12 16.91
N TYR A 178 16.73 -14.66 18.10
CA TYR A 178 16.96 -16.09 18.35
C TYR A 178 15.81 -16.97 17.84
N TYR A 179 14.56 -16.60 18.13
CA TYR A 179 13.39 -17.42 17.80
C TYR A 179 12.82 -17.16 16.41
N ASN A 180 12.94 -15.94 15.90
CA ASN A 180 12.29 -15.53 14.65
C ASN A 180 13.29 -15.17 13.53
N GLY A 181 14.56 -14.93 13.88
CA GLY A 181 15.60 -14.61 12.93
C GLY A 181 15.76 -13.12 12.64
N LYS A 182 16.77 -12.82 11.82
CA LYS A 182 17.21 -11.46 11.51
C LYS A 182 16.15 -10.64 10.76
N GLU A 183 15.39 -11.28 9.88
CA GLU A 183 14.36 -10.60 9.07
C GLU A 183 13.27 -10.00 9.94
N TYR A 184 12.72 -10.78 10.87
CA TYR A 184 11.71 -10.35 11.84
C TYR A 184 12.21 -9.24 12.75
N LEU A 185 13.45 -9.35 13.23
CA LEU A 185 14.06 -8.29 14.03
C LEU A 185 14.18 -6.99 13.25
N ASN A 186 14.66 -7.04 12.02
CA ASN A 186 14.76 -5.87 11.14
C ASN A 186 13.39 -5.25 10.88
N ASP A 187 12.35 -6.06 10.69
CA ASP A 187 11.00 -5.57 10.51
C ASP A 187 10.49 -4.83 11.74
N VAL A 188 10.69 -5.37 12.93
CA VAL A 188 10.29 -4.72 14.19
C VAL A 188 10.98 -3.38 14.36
N ILE A 189 12.28 -3.32 14.15
CA ILE A 189 13.07 -2.08 14.28
C ILE A 189 12.57 -1.03 13.26
N ASN A 190 12.46 -1.42 11.99
CA ASN A 190 12.03 -0.52 10.93
C ASN A 190 10.57 -0.07 11.12
N PHE A 191 9.67 -0.97 11.52
CA PHE A 191 8.28 -0.63 11.79
C PHE A 191 8.15 0.41 12.90
N LYS A 192 8.95 0.30 13.97
CA LYS A 192 9.00 1.30 15.05
C LYS A 192 9.42 2.67 14.55
N ILE A 193 10.38 2.75 13.62
CA ILE A 193 10.82 4.01 13.02
C ILE A 193 9.65 4.74 12.36
N PHE A 194 8.79 4.02 11.62
CA PHE A 194 7.61 4.60 10.99
C PHE A 194 6.52 4.98 12.00
N LYS A 195 6.25 4.15 13.01
CA LYS A 195 5.23 4.44 14.04
C LYS A 195 5.61 5.62 14.94
N ASN A 196 6.89 5.86 15.18
CA ASN A 196 7.36 6.98 16.01
C ASN A 196 7.40 8.33 15.28
N LYS A 197 7.15 8.36 13.97
CA LYS A 197 6.96 9.62 13.27
C LYS A 197 5.65 10.24 13.75
N LYS A 198 5.75 11.32 14.53
CA LYS A 198 4.60 12.19 14.78
C LYS A 198 4.16 12.75 13.43
N VAL A 199 2.94 12.44 13.03
CA VAL A 199 2.27 13.01 11.85
C VAL A 199 1.98 14.48 12.09
#